data_c5605342602d2732d5836b65c8e8de45
#
_entry.id   c5605342602d2732d5836b65c8e8de45
#
_cell.length_a   1.000
_cell.length_b   1.000
_cell.length_c   1.000
_cell.angle_alpha   90.00
_cell.angle_beta   90.00
_cell.angle_gamma   90.00
#
_symmetry.space_group_name_H-M   'P 1'
#
loop_
_entity.id
_entity.type
_entity.pdbx_description
1 polymer ?
#
loop_
_entity_poly.entity_id
_entity_poly.type
_entity_poly.pdbx_seq_one_letter_code
_entity_poly.pdbx_strand_id
1 'polypeptide(L)'
;LKRDELLTLSFKGEKSQFIRLNNAKIRQTGLVNDADIHMKMIANGRTCTGSFTLSGNDDVDAKRAGLEIERMRLESTQILEDPYLIIPKGSGSSREIKNSNGLNFEGAVDAILPAIQGVDFVGILSNGKMYRGNSNSLGQEHWFETESFSLDFSLVARNHQMVKGTFAGTDWDQNEYEGYLKQSKKKLELMELPPVKVETGNYKTWFEPAAVSDFLSMFSWNGISEASIQQGCSGFGKMRNDNVRLLSL
;
A
#
# COMPACT_ATOMS: atom_id res chain seq x y z
N LEU A 1 -24.27 -8.03 -18.23
CA LEU A 1 -25.01 -7.28 -17.21
C LEU A 1 -26.47 -7.10 -17.61
N LYS A 2 -27.37 -7.06 -16.64
CA LYS A 2 -28.78 -6.66 -16.84
C LYS A 2 -28.88 -5.14 -16.90
N ARG A 3 -30.04 -4.63 -17.36
CA ARG A 3 -30.24 -3.20 -17.66
C ARG A 3 -29.95 -2.26 -16.49
N ASP A 4 -30.20 -2.70 -15.26
CA ASP A 4 -30.08 -1.88 -14.05
C ASP A 4 -28.84 -2.22 -13.20
N GLU A 5 -27.91 -2.98 -13.79
CA GLU A 5 -26.67 -3.37 -13.13
C GLU A 5 -25.50 -2.50 -13.61
N LEU A 6 -24.78 -1.96 -12.64
CA LEU A 6 -23.50 -1.28 -12.86
C LEU A 6 -22.39 -2.13 -12.28
N LEU A 7 -21.33 -2.34 -13.05
CA LEU A 7 -20.17 -3.11 -12.63
C LEU A 7 -18.93 -2.23 -12.72
N THR A 8 -18.14 -2.22 -11.67
CA THR A 8 -16.78 -1.67 -11.65
C THR A 8 -15.80 -2.79 -11.40
N LEU A 9 -14.76 -2.85 -12.21
CA LEU A 9 -13.64 -3.76 -12.08
C LEU A 9 -12.41 -2.97 -11.64
N SER A 10 -11.71 -3.48 -10.65
CA SER A 10 -10.40 -2.96 -10.24
C SER A 10 -9.38 -4.08 -10.34
N PHE A 11 -8.38 -3.87 -11.18
CA PHE A 11 -7.27 -4.78 -11.38
C PHE A 11 -6.09 -4.37 -10.51
N LYS A 12 -5.48 -5.32 -9.83
CA LYS A 12 -4.21 -5.17 -9.11
C LYS A 12 -3.31 -6.32 -9.52
N GLY A 13 -2.14 -6.01 -10.06
CA GLY A 13 -1.16 -7.02 -10.42
C GLY A 13 0.24 -6.58 -10.03
N GLU A 14 1.12 -7.55 -9.91
CA GLU A 14 2.55 -7.32 -9.71
C GLU A 14 3.39 -8.40 -10.40
N LYS A 15 4.58 -7.96 -10.85
CA LYS A 15 5.67 -8.83 -11.25
C LYS A 15 6.91 -8.35 -10.52
N SER A 16 7.19 -8.97 -9.40
CA SER A 16 8.20 -8.52 -8.45
C SER A 16 9.07 -9.65 -7.94
N GLN A 17 10.14 -9.28 -7.26
CA GLN A 17 10.90 -10.18 -6.41
C GLN A 17 10.92 -9.66 -4.97
N PHE A 18 11.16 -10.55 -4.05
CA PHE A 18 11.52 -10.18 -2.69
C PHE A 18 12.82 -10.88 -2.26
N ILE A 19 13.57 -10.20 -1.40
CA ILE A 19 14.79 -10.73 -0.76
C ILE A 19 14.66 -10.46 0.74
N ARG A 20 14.58 -11.53 1.52
CA ARG A 20 14.59 -11.45 2.99
C ARG A 20 16.01 -11.62 3.49
N LEU A 21 16.39 -10.70 4.35
CA LEU A 21 17.72 -10.61 4.95
C LEU A 21 17.62 -10.80 6.46
N ASN A 22 18.59 -11.50 7.05
CA ASN A 22 18.72 -11.62 8.49
C ASN A 22 20.21 -11.78 8.82
N ASN A 23 20.68 -11.04 9.82
CA ASN A 23 22.09 -11.01 10.21
C ASN A 23 23.01 -10.72 9.01
N ALA A 24 22.62 -9.71 8.21
CA ALA A 24 23.28 -9.29 6.96
C ALA A 24 23.49 -10.44 5.93
N LYS A 25 22.65 -11.46 5.96
CA LYS A 25 22.69 -12.61 5.02
C LYS A 25 21.32 -12.83 4.40
N ILE A 26 21.33 -13.33 3.18
CA ILE A 26 20.09 -13.74 2.49
C ILE A 26 19.51 -14.96 3.21
N ARG A 27 18.25 -14.88 3.55
CA ARG A 27 17.49 -15.99 4.16
C ARG A 27 16.55 -16.64 3.17
N GLN A 28 15.94 -15.82 2.29
CA GLN A 28 14.96 -16.27 1.34
C GLN A 28 14.88 -15.28 0.19
N THR A 29 14.70 -15.79 -1.00
CA THR A 29 14.31 -15.00 -2.19
C THR A 29 13.09 -15.64 -2.83
N GLY A 30 12.31 -14.84 -3.54
CA GLY A 30 11.18 -15.33 -4.31
C GLY A 30 10.76 -14.35 -5.39
N LEU A 31 10.08 -14.89 -6.38
CA LEU A 31 9.43 -14.12 -7.45
C LEU A 31 7.93 -14.17 -7.24
N VAL A 32 7.28 -13.06 -7.47
CA VAL A 32 5.83 -12.91 -7.46
C VAL A 32 5.38 -12.49 -8.85
N ASN A 33 4.41 -13.18 -9.39
CA ASN A 33 3.75 -12.83 -10.64
C ASN A 33 2.29 -13.22 -10.52
N ASP A 34 1.51 -12.32 -9.94
CA ASP A 34 0.10 -12.54 -9.71
C ASP A 34 -0.72 -11.29 -9.99
N ALA A 35 -2.02 -11.48 -10.08
CA ALA A 35 -2.97 -10.39 -10.25
C ALA A 35 -4.35 -10.78 -9.74
N ASP A 36 -5.05 -9.80 -9.19
CA ASP A 36 -6.41 -9.93 -8.68
C ASP A 36 -7.37 -8.99 -9.40
N ILE A 37 -8.57 -9.47 -9.60
CA ILE A 37 -9.73 -8.66 -9.99
C ILE A 37 -10.63 -8.48 -8.77
N HIS A 38 -10.90 -7.23 -8.42
CA HIS A 38 -11.95 -6.85 -7.49
C HIS A 38 -13.13 -6.31 -8.27
N MET A 39 -14.30 -6.81 -7.97
CA MET A 39 -15.55 -6.47 -8.63
C MET A 39 -16.49 -5.77 -7.64
N LYS A 40 -17.09 -4.67 -8.07
CA LYS A 40 -18.15 -3.99 -7.33
C LYS A 40 -19.37 -3.89 -8.25
N MET A 41 -20.47 -4.52 -7.87
CA MET A 41 -21.73 -4.44 -8.58
C MET A 41 -22.72 -3.59 -7.79
N ILE A 42 -23.38 -2.69 -8.49
CA ILE A 42 -24.51 -1.91 -7.97
C ILE A 42 -25.76 -2.37 -8.70
N ALA A 43 -26.77 -2.79 -7.95
CA ALA A 43 -28.07 -3.21 -8.47
C ALA A 43 -29.17 -2.82 -7.48
N ASN A 44 -30.23 -2.17 -7.95
CA ASN A 44 -31.39 -1.80 -7.14
C ASN A 44 -31.04 -1.07 -5.81
N GLY A 45 -30.15 -0.08 -5.87
CA GLY A 45 -29.72 0.67 -4.68
C GLY A 45 -28.83 -0.10 -3.69
N ARG A 46 -28.33 -1.27 -4.09
CA ARG A 46 -27.51 -2.17 -3.27
C ARG A 46 -26.14 -2.37 -3.87
N THR A 47 -25.13 -2.54 -3.04
CA THR A 47 -23.75 -2.77 -3.47
C THR A 47 -23.29 -4.15 -3.02
N CYS A 48 -22.81 -4.97 -3.96
CA CYS A 48 -22.13 -6.23 -3.71
C CYS A 48 -20.69 -6.18 -4.20
N THR A 49 -19.81 -6.92 -3.56
CA THR A 49 -18.41 -7.04 -3.96
C THR A 49 -18.00 -8.49 -4.13
N GLY A 50 -17.05 -8.71 -5.02
CA GLY A 50 -16.42 -10.00 -5.24
C GLY A 50 -14.98 -9.82 -5.65
N SER A 51 -14.20 -10.88 -5.57
CA SER A 51 -12.82 -10.87 -6.05
C SER A 51 -12.33 -12.27 -6.36
N PHE A 52 -11.38 -12.36 -7.29
CA PHE A 52 -10.68 -13.60 -7.57
C PHE A 52 -9.28 -13.29 -8.13
N THR A 53 -8.36 -14.23 -7.90
CA THR A 53 -7.02 -14.18 -8.48
C THR A 53 -7.07 -14.70 -9.89
N LEU A 54 -6.45 -13.97 -10.83
CA LEU A 54 -6.35 -14.37 -12.22
C LEU A 54 -5.46 -15.60 -12.39
N SER A 55 -5.88 -16.48 -13.27
CA SER A 55 -5.11 -17.66 -13.63
C SER A 55 -4.13 -17.42 -14.79
N GLY A 56 -4.30 -16.30 -15.51
CA GLY A 56 -3.61 -16.01 -16.76
C GLY A 56 -4.18 -16.74 -17.98
N ASN A 57 -5.33 -17.39 -17.82
CA ASN A 57 -6.09 -17.99 -18.92
C ASN A 57 -7.43 -17.27 -19.07
N ASP A 58 -7.61 -16.60 -20.20
CA ASP A 58 -8.76 -15.71 -20.44
C ASP A 58 -10.11 -16.43 -20.32
N ASP A 59 -10.23 -17.66 -20.82
CA ASP A 59 -11.49 -18.43 -20.76
C ASP A 59 -11.83 -18.83 -19.32
N VAL A 60 -10.83 -19.23 -18.54
CA VAL A 60 -11.01 -19.59 -17.12
C VAL A 60 -11.40 -18.35 -16.31
N ASP A 61 -10.72 -17.25 -16.54
CA ASP A 61 -10.92 -16.00 -15.80
C ASP A 61 -12.25 -15.34 -16.18
N ALA A 62 -12.65 -15.37 -17.45
CA ALA A 62 -13.98 -14.92 -17.89
C ALA A 62 -15.11 -15.74 -17.25
N LYS A 63 -14.94 -17.07 -17.17
CA LYS A 63 -15.91 -17.96 -16.50
C LYS A 63 -16.01 -17.64 -15.00
N ARG A 64 -14.89 -17.42 -14.31
CA ARG A 64 -14.87 -17.01 -12.89
C ARG A 64 -15.59 -15.68 -12.69
N ALA A 65 -15.30 -14.68 -13.54
CA ALA A 65 -15.99 -13.38 -13.49
C ALA A 65 -17.50 -13.55 -13.68
N GLY A 66 -17.94 -14.39 -14.59
CA GLY A 66 -19.36 -14.71 -14.77
C GLY A 66 -20.00 -15.31 -13.52
N LEU A 67 -19.34 -16.27 -12.88
CA LEU A 67 -19.82 -16.89 -11.65
C LEU A 67 -19.91 -15.88 -10.49
N GLU A 68 -18.92 -14.99 -10.37
CA GLU A 68 -18.94 -13.93 -9.37
C GLU A 68 -20.09 -12.93 -9.60
N ILE A 69 -20.40 -12.58 -10.84
CA ILE A 69 -21.55 -11.73 -11.17
C ILE A 69 -22.85 -12.41 -10.74
N GLU A 70 -23.04 -13.70 -11.05
CA GLU A 70 -24.24 -14.43 -10.63
C GLU A 70 -24.35 -14.52 -9.10
N ARG A 71 -23.25 -14.75 -8.40
CA ARG A 71 -23.21 -14.75 -6.92
C ARG A 71 -23.66 -13.39 -6.38
N MET A 72 -23.07 -12.29 -6.89
CA MET A 72 -23.42 -10.92 -6.46
C MET A 72 -24.89 -10.58 -6.74
N ARG A 73 -25.47 -11.09 -7.84
CA ARG A 73 -26.91 -10.93 -8.11
C ARG A 73 -27.79 -11.56 -7.06
N LEU A 74 -27.45 -12.78 -6.65
CA LEU A 74 -28.19 -13.48 -5.58
C LEU A 74 -28.04 -12.74 -4.25
N GLU A 75 -26.83 -12.35 -3.90
CA GLU A 75 -26.52 -11.62 -2.68
C GLU A 75 -27.25 -10.26 -2.63
N SER A 76 -27.32 -9.54 -3.75
CA SER A 76 -27.98 -8.22 -3.82
C SER A 76 -29.47 -8.27 -3.47
N THR A 77 -30.12 -9.44 -3.55
CA THR A 77 -31.52 -9.61 -3.14
C THR A 77 -31.71 -9.73 -1.64
N GLN A 78 -30.63 -9.95 -0.88
CA GLN A 78 -30.67 -10.26 0.56
C GLN A 78 -30.11 -9.14 1.45
N ILE A 79 -29.43 -8.15 0.86
CA ILE A 79 -28.86 -7.03 1.59
C ILE A 79 -29.76 -5.80 1.56
N LEU A 80 -29.58 -4.91 2.52
CA LEU A 80 -30.34 -3.66 2.60
C LEU A 80 -29.89 -2.67 1.52
N GLU A 81 -30.80 -1.77 1.14
CA GLU A 81 -30.45 -0.64 0.29
C GLU A 81 -29.51 0.32 1.03
N ASP A 82 -28.54 0.88 0.29
CA ASP A 82 -27.61 1.87 0.80
C ASP A 82 -28.15 3.29 0.44
N PRO A 83 -28.69 4.04 1.43
CA PRO A 83 -29.21 5.38 1.19
C PRO A 83 -28.13 6.41 0.83
N TYR A 84 -26.85 6.07 1.05
CA TYR A 84 -25.70 6.93 0.75
C TYR A 84 -24.96 6.49 -0.52
N LEU A 85 -25.57 5.61 -1.31
CA LEU A 85 -24.96 5.07 -2.51
C LEU A 85 -24.63 6.16 -3.52
N ILE A 86 -23.36 6.23 -3.89
CA ILE A 86 -22.90 7.11 -4.97
C ILE A 86 -22.69 6.25 -6.21
N ILE A 87 -23.46 6.56 -7.25
CA ILE A 87 -23.30 5.96 -8.57
C ILE A 87 -22.16 6.68 -9.30
N PRO A 88 -21.10 5.98 -9.73
CA PRO A 88 -20.06 6.57 -10.56
C PRO A 88 -20.66 7.23 -11.79
N LYS A 89 -20.23 8.43 -12.13
CA LYS A 89 -20.66 9.16 -13.32
C LYS A 89 -19.45 9.47 -14.19
N GLY A 90 -19.69 9.53 -15.48
CA GLY A 90 -18.68 9.87 -16.46
C GLY A 90 -18.12 8.67 -17.20
N SER A 91 -17.48 8.97 -18.30
CA SER A 91 -16.75 8.05 -19.17
C SER A 91 -15.36 8.65 -19.44
N GLY A 92 -14.45 7.86 -19.92
CA GLY A 92 -13.11 8.31 -20.26
C GLY A 92 -12.06 7.25 -20.04
N SER A 93 -10.94 7.43 -20.69
CA SER A 93 -9.82 6.50 -20.59
C SER A 93 -8.52 7.22 -20.29
N SER A 94 -7.63 6.55 -19.61
CA SER A 94 -6.24 6.97 -19.44
C SER A 94 -5.32 5.77 -19.40
N ARG A 95 -4.12 5.95 -19.93
CA ARG A 95 -3.05 4.96 -19.84
C ARG A 95 -1.77 5.68 -19.46
N GLU A 96 -1.26 5.40 -18.27
CA GLU A 96 -0.02 5.96 -17.75
C GLU A 96 0.97 4.83 -17.48
N ILE A 97 2.14 4.90 -18.11
CA ILE A 97 3.24 3.97 -17.88
C ILE A 97 4.43 4.82 -17.44
N LYS A 98 4.84 4.65 -16.20
CA LYS A 98 6.02 5.32 -15.62
C LYS A 98 7.23 4.42 -15.82
N ASN A 99 8.15 4.87 -16.66
CA ASN A 99 9.46 4.26 -16.78
C ASN A 99 10.30 4.68 -15.58
N SER A 100 11.06 3.77 -15.03
CA SER A 100 11.96 3.99 -13.90
C SER A 100 13.30 3.29 -14.16
N ASN A 101 14.35 3.74 -13.48
CA ASN A 101 15.62 3.04 -13.40
C ASN A 101 15.66 2.22 -12.09
N GLY A 102 14.74 1.27 -12.00
CA GLY A 102 14.61 0.42 -10.82
C GLY A 102 15.81 -0.51 -10.60
N LEU A 103 15.81 -1.16 -9.47
CA LEU A 103 16.84 -2.13 -9.12
C LEU A 103 16.66 -3.41 -9.95
N ASN A 104 17.65 -3.77 -10.75
CA ASN A 104 17.61 -5.00 -11.54
C ASN A 104 17.54 -6.23 -10.64
N PHE A 105 16.70 -7.20 -11.00
CA PHE A 105 16.53 -8.45 -10.23
C PHE A 105 17.84 -9.21 -10.05
N GLU A 106 18.64 -9.33 -11.09
CA GLU A 106 19.92 -10.05 -11.04
C GLU A 106 20.98 -9.32 -10.21
N GLY A 107 20.99 -7.99 -10.22
CA GLY A 107 21.95 -7.16 -9.49
C GLY A 107 21.52 -6.76 -8.08
N ALA A 108 20.29 -7.06 -7.66
CA ALA A 108 19.74 -6.58 -6.39
C ALA A 108 20.55 -7.04 -5.16
N VAL A 109 21.03 -8.27 -5.19
CA VAL A 109 21.86 -8.84 -4.11
C VAL A 109 23.19 -8.11 -4.00
N ASP A 110 23.86 -7.89 -5.12
CA ASP A 110 25.18 -7.25 -5.19
C ASP A 110 25.10 -5.77 -4.83
N ALA A 111 23.98 -5.12 -5.11
CA ALA A 111 23.73 -3.73 -4.73
C ALA A 111 23.54 -3.56 -3.21
N ILE A 112 22.91 -4.55 -2.54
CA ILE A 112 22.52 -4.42 -1.13
C ILE A 112 23.58 -4.96 -0.17
N LEU A 113 24.09 -6.18 -0.42
CA LEU A 113 24.89 -6.91 0.56
C LEU A 113 26.19 -6.21 1.00
N PRO A 114 26.98 -5.55 0.14
CA PRO A 114 28.22 -4.92 0.57
C PRO A 114 28.01 -3.85 1.65
N ALA A 115 26.97 -3.02 1.50
CA ALA A 115 26.71 -1.92 2.39
C ALA A 115 26.21 -2.32 3.78
N ILE A 116 25.63 -3.51 3.93
CA ILE A 116 25.09 -4.01 5.21
C ILE A 116 26.06 -4.88 5.99
N GLN A 117 27.26 -5.12 5.47
CA GLN A 117 28.25 -5.91 6.19
C GLN A 117 28.68 -5.24 7.50
N GLY A 118 29.01 -6.06 8.49
CA GLY A 118 29.52 -5.62 9.80
C GLY A 118 28.46 -5.12 10.78
N VAL A 119 27.16 -5.20 10.43
CA VAL A 119 26.05 -4.88 11.33
C VAL A 119 25.03 -6.03 11.33
N ASP A 120 24.30 -6.19 12.43
CA ASP A 120 23.15 -7.09 12.46
C ASP A 120 21.99 -6.41 11.75
N PHE A 121 21.80 -6.77 10.48
CA PHE A 121 20.80 -6.23 9.59
C PHE A 121 19.70 -7.27 9.35
N VAL A 122 18.47 -6.87 9.63
CA VAL A 122 17.26 -7.65 9.35
C VAL A 122 16.37 -6.82 8.43
N GLY A 123 15.90 -7.39 7.33
CA GLY A 123 15.07 -6.61 6.42
C GLY A 123 14.45 -7.43 5.29
N ILE A 124 13.64 -6.75 4.51
CA ILE A 124 13.05 -7.26 3.29
C ILE A 124 13.14 -6.20 2.19
N LEU A 125 13.73 -6.58 1.07
CA LEU A 125 13.59 -5.86 -0.19
C LEU A 125 12.39 -6.45 -0.95
N SER A 126 11.58 -5.58 -1.50
CA SER A 126 10.62 -5.90 -2.55
C SER A 126 10.84 -4.93 -3.70
N ASN A 127 11.00 -5.43 -4.93
CA ASN A 127 11.15 -4.57 -6.11
C ASN A 127 10.56 -5.22 -7.35
N GLY A 128 10.03 -4.39 -8.24
CA GLY A 128 9.45 -4.84 -9.49
C GLY A 128 8.31 -3.97 -10.00
N LYS A 129 7.62 -4.49 -11.00
CA LYS A 129 6.51 -3.79 -11.65
C LYS A 129 5.21 -3.99 -10.92
N MET A 130 4.46 -2.91 -10.81
CA MET A 130 3.12 -2.86 -10.25
C MET A 130 2.13 -2.37 -11.32
N TYR A 131 1.00 -3.03 -11.39
CA TYR A 131 -0.07 -2.74 -12.34
C TYR A 131 -1.35 -2.40 -11.61
N ARG A 132 -2.05 -1.38 -12.08
CA ARG A 132 -3.36 -0.98 -11.59
C ARG A 132 -4.27 -0.71 -12.78
N GLY A 133 -5.46 -1.27 -12.74
CA GLY A 133 -6.49 -1.03 -13.74
C GLY A 133 -7.81 -0.71 -13.07
N ASN A 134 -8.61 0.09 -13.73
CA ASN A 134 -9.99 0.34 -13.35
C ASN A 134 -10.84 0.45 -14.61
N SER A 135 -11.95 -0.25 -14.61
CA SER A 135 -12.92 -0.18 -15.70
C SER A 135 -14.33 -0.28 -15.14
N ASN A 136 -15.29 0.34 -15.80
CA ASN A 136 -16.70 0.20 -15.42
C ASN A 136 -17.64 0.09 -16.62
N SER A 137 -18.86 -0.35 -16.36
CA SER A 137 -19.90 -0.51 -17.38
C SER A 137 -20.43 0.82 -17.97
N LEU A 138 -19.95 1.97 -17.48
CA LEU A 138 -20.30 3.29 -18.00
C LEU A 138 -19.26 3.88 -18.96
N GLY A 139 -18.20 3.10 -19.28
CA GLY A 139 -17.19 3.46 -20.27
C GLY A 139 -15.98 4.18 -19.66
N GLN A 140 -15.69 3.98 -18.38
CA GLN A 140 -14.39 4.34 -17.80
C GLN A 140 -13.41 3.19 -18.00
N GLU A 141 -12.18 3.54 -18.39
CA GLU A 141 -11.08 2.58 -18.54
C GLU A 141 -9.76 3.28 -18.23
N HIS A 142 -9.12 2.90 -17.15
CA HIS A 142 -7.89 3.51 -16.69
C HIS A 142 -6.84 2.44 -16.42
N TRP A 143 -5.60 2.70 -16.86
CA TRP A 143 -4.47 1.82 -16.65
C TRP A 143 -3.28 2.60 -16.13
N PHE A 144 -2.62 2.06 -15.11
CA PHE A 144 -1.40 2.58 -14.54
C PHE A 144 -0.38 1.47 -14.35
N GLU A 145 0.85 1.72 -14.78
CA GLU A 145 1.99 0.83 -14.62
C GLU A 145 3.17 1.63 -14.07
N THR A 146 3.83 1.10 -13.07
CA THR A 146 5.06 1.66 -12.52
C THR A 146 5.97 0.55 -12.05
N GLU A 147 7.26 0.86 -11.94
CA GLU A 147 8.23 0.02 -11.25
C GLU A 147 8.68 0.74 -9.99
N SER A 148 8.84 0.01 -8.90
CA SER A 148 9.23 0.57 -7.61
C SER A 148 9.99 -0.44 -6.79
N PHE A 149 10.70 0.05 -5.79
CA PHE A 149 11.34 -0.79 -4.78
C PHE A 149 11.03 -0.26 -3.37
N SER A 150 11.10 -1.15 -2.41
CA SER A 150 11.04 -0.83 -0.97
C SER A 150 11.96 -1.78 -0.22
N LEU A 151 12.91 -1.24 0.51
CA LEU A 151 13.76 -1.96 1.44
C LEU A 151 13.42 -1.50 2.86
N ASP A 152 12.62 -2.29 3.54
CA ASP A 152 12.34 -2.10 4.97
C ASP A 152 13.34 -2.90 5.80
N PHE A 153 13.94 -2.24 6.80
CA PHE A 153 14.97 -2.89 7.59
C PHE A 153 15.03 -2.39 9.04
N SER A 154 15.68 -3.19 9.85
CA SER A 154 16.14 -2.83 11.19
C SER A 154 17.61 -3.16 11.34
N LEU A 155 18.37 -2.24 11.91
CA LEU A 155 19.71 -2.48 12.42
C LEU A 155 19.60 -2.76 13.92
N VAL A 156 20.24 -3.83 14.38
CA VAL A 156 20.17 -4.27 15.78
C VAL A 156 21.49 -4.00 16.47
N ALA A 157 21.44 -3.26 17.57
CA ALA A 157 22.60 -2.98 18.43
C ALA A 157 22.87 -4.14 19.41
N ARG A 158 24.06 -4.17 20.01
CA ARG A 158 24.44 -5.20 20.99
C ARG A 158 23.54 -5.23 22.24
N ASN A 159 22.99 -4.08 22.63
CA ASN A 159 22.04 -3.95 23.73
C ASN A 159 20.58 -4.24 23.32
N HIS A 160 20.36 -4.82 22.13
CA HIS A 160 19.06 -5.14 21.56
C HIS A 160 18.18 -3.92 21.21
N GLN A 161 18.71 -2.72 21.27
CA GLN A 161 18.04 -1.56 20.71
C GLN A 161 18.12 -1.61 19.17
N MET A 162 17.16 -0.98 18.49
CA MET A 162 17.06 -1.06 17.04
C MET A 162 16.87 0.30 16.40
N VAL A 163 17.46 0.47 15.23
CA VAL A 163 17.14 1.56 14.30
C VAL A 163 16.37 1.00 13.12
N LYS A 164 15.14 1.42 12.98
CA LYS A 164 14.30 1.07 11.84
C LYS A 164 14.52 2.07 10.71
N GLY A 165 14.50 1.59 9.46
CA GLY A 165 14.59 2.42 8.28
C GLY A 165 13.82 1.83 7.11
N THR A 166 13.42 2.71 6.20
CA THR A 166 12.81 2.36 4.92
C THR A 166 13.51 3.15 3.83
N PHE A 167 14.07 2.45 2.84
CA PHE A 167 14.61 3.06 1.63
C PHE A 167 13.76 2.59 0.44
N ALA A 168 13.02 3.51 -0.16
CA ALA A 168 12.04 3.18 -1.19
C ALA A 168 11.99 4.26 -2.26
N GLY A 169 11.64 3.86 -3.48
CA GLY A 169 11.55 4.77 -4.61
C GLY A 169 11.18 4.05 -5.91
N THR A 170 11.29 4.81 -7.00
CA THR A 170 11.13 4.30 -8.38
C THR A 170 12.48 4.12 -9.05
N ASP A 171 13.43 4.98 -8.75
CA ASP A 171 14.78 4.98 -9.32
C ASP A 171 15.78 4.60 -8.24
N TRP A 172 16.61 3.58 -8.50
CA TRP A 172 17.64 3.15 -7.57
C TRP A 172 18.89 4.01 -7.73
N ASP A 173 19.31 4.65 -6.65
CA ASP A 173 20.62 5.32 -6.55
C ASP A 173 21.46 4.65 -5.47
N GLN A 174 22.57 4.05 -5.87
CA GLN A 174 23.48 3.32 -4.98
C GLN A 174 24.12 4.25 -3.94
N ASN A 175 24.47 5.48 -4.32
CA ASN A 175 25.09 6.43 -3.39
C ASN A 175 24.10 6.92 -2.33
N GLU A 176 22.84 7.16 -2.73
CA GLU A 176 21.78 7.51 -1.79
C GLU A 176 21.52 6.37 -0.80
N TYR A 177 21.44 5.13 -1.29
CA TYR A 177 21.28 3.95 -0.45
C TYR A 177 22.41 3.81 0.57
N GLU A 178 23.67 3.88 0.12
CA GLU A 178 24.83 3.80 1.01
C GLU A 178 24.90 4.95 2.01
N GLY A 179 24.56 6.17 1.56
CA GLY A 179 24.43 7.34 2.40
C GLY A 179 23.38 7.19 3.50
N TYR A 180 22.22 6.66 3.14
CA TYR A 180 21.13 6.38 4.07
C TYR A 180 21.52 5.32 5.12
N LEU A 181 22.15 4.24 4.69
CA LEU A 181 22.66 3.22 5.62
C LEU A 181 23.76 3.74 6.54
N LYS A 182 24.66 4.57 6.03
CA LYS A 182 25.70 5.21 6.84
C LYS A 182 25.10 6.07 7.95
N GLN A 183 24.04 6.82 7.65
CA GLN A 183 23.30 7.59 8.67
C GLN A 183 22.60 6.67 9.67
N SER A 184 21.98 5.59 9.20
CA SER A 184 21.31 4.60 10.05
C SER A 184 22.30 3.92 11.01
N LYS A 185 23.52 3.59 10.54
CA LYS A 185 24.60 3.04 11.37
C LYS A 185 25.04 4.03 12.46
N LYS A 186 25.15 5.32 12.15
CA LYS A 186 25.43 6.36 13.16
C LYS A 186 24.32 6.48 14.21
N LYS A 187 23.06 6.38 13.77
CA LYS A 187 21.91 6.34 14.71
C LYS A 187 22.01 5.11 15.62
N LEU A 188 22.45 3.96 15.09
CA LEU A 188 22.63 2.72 15.86
C LEU A 188 23.70 2.88 16.97
N GLU A 189 24.81 3.56 16.67
CA GLU A 189 25.85 3.89 17.67
C GLU A 189 25.27 4.75 18.82
N LEU A 190 24.38 5.69 18.50
CA LEU A 190 23.69 6.50 19.50
C LEU A 190 22.72 5.68 20.37
N MET A 191 22.11 4.62 19.84
CA MET A 191 21.23 3.73 20.59
C MET A 191 21.97 2.85 21.62
N GLU A 192 23.30 2.73 21.51
CA GLU A 192 24.13 2.04 22.51
C GLU A 192 24.46 2.92 23.72
N LEU A 193 24.22 4.23 23.64
CA LEU A 193 24.44 5.14 24.76
C LEU A 193 23.36 4.95 25.85
N PRO A 194 23.70 5.26 27.12
CA PRO A 194 22.72 5.24 28.19
C PRO A 194 21.51 6.15 27.88
N PRO A 195 20.29 5.70 28.17
CA PRO A 195 19.10 6.53 27.96
C PRO A 195 19.08 7.76 28.85
N VAL A 196 18.70 8.90 28.30
CA VAL A 196 18.51 10.15 29.02
C VAL A 196 17.03 10.32 29.30
N LYS A 197 16.69 10.56 30.58
CA LYS A 197 15.33 10.92 30.98
C LYS A 197 15.06 12.38 30.63
N VAL A 198 14.05 12.62 29.84
CA VAL A 198 13.58 13.96 29.51
C VAL A 198 12.49 14.35 30.50
N GLU A 199 12.61 15.52 31.14
CA GLU A 199 11.60 16.04 32.07
C GLU A 199 10.31 16.41 31.32
N THR A 200 9.19 16.41 32.04
CA THR A 200 7.90 16.81 31.45
C THR A 200 7.92 18.29 31.06
N GLY A 201 7.55 18.62 29.84
CA GLY A 201 7.61 19.99 29.34
C GLY A 201 7.20 20.11 27.88
N ASN A 202 7.28 21.33 27.37
CA ASN A 202 7.04 21.62 25.95
C ASN A 202 8.37 21.61 25.20
N TYR A 203 8.44 20.80 24.14
CA TYR A 203 9.64 20.63 23.34
C TYR A 203 9.34 20.89 21.87
N LYS A 204 10.21 21.65 21.21
CA LYS A 204 10.20 21.75 19.75
C LYS A 204 10.67 20.42 19.18
N THR A 205 9.80 19.75 18.45
CA THR A 205 10.05 18.41 17.93
C THR A 205 10.07 18.41 16.40
N TRP A 206 11.04 17.75 15.83
CA TRP A 206 11.11 17.44 14.41
C TRP A 206 10.67 15.99 14.19
N PHE A 207 9.66 15.81 13.35
CA PHE A 207 9.20 14.48 12.94
C PHE A 207 9.79 14.13 11.56
N GLU A 208 10.50 13.01 11.48
CA GLU A 208 10.98 12.49 10.21
C GLU A 208 9.80 11.94 9.37
N PRO A 209 9.96 11.78 8.03
CA PRO A 209 8.88 11.36 7.14
C PRO A 209 8.13 10.09 7.58
N ALA A 210 8.83 9.09 8.10
CA ALA A 210 8.22 7.86 8.60
C ALA A 210 7.24 8.12 9.76
N ALA A 211 7.64 8.96 10.73
CA ALA A 211 6.78 9.33 11.85
C ALA A 211 5.56 10.16 11.40
N VAL A 212 5.76 11.07 10.42
CA VAL A 212 4.65 11.81 9.81
C VAL A 212 3.68 10.86 9.10
N SER A 213 4.19 9.85 8.39
CA SER A 213 3.38 8.83 7.74
C SER A 213 2.53 8.05 8.74
N ASP A 214 3.09 7.69 9.89
CA ASP A 214 2.36 7.00 10.95
C ASP A 214 1.23 7.87 11.52
N PHE A 215 1.47 9.16 11.74
CA PHE A 215 0.40 10.10 12.13
C PHE A 215 -0.70 10.20 11.07
N LEU A 216 -0.32 10.31 9.79
CA LEU A 216 -1.30 10.44 8.70
C LEU A 216 -2.08 9.14 8.47
N SER A 217 -1.50 7.99 8.78
CA SER A 217 -2.14 6.69 8.60
C SER A 217 -3.43 6.55 9.40
N MET A 218 -3.56 7.21 10.57
CA MET A 218 -4.79 7.18 11.35
C MET A 218 -6.00 7.74 10.60
N PHE A 219 -5.78 8.65 9.64
CA PHE A 219 -6.85 9.20 8.80
C PHE A 219 -7.33 8.22 7.74
N SER A 220 -6.47 7.26 7.34
CA SER A 220 -6.81 6.27 6.31
C SER A 220 -7.78 5.17 6.79
N TRP A 221 -7.91 5.00 8.11
CA TRP A 221 -8.79 4.00 8.73
C TRP A 221 -10.25 4.50 8.79
N ASN A 222 -10.79 4.87 7.64
CA ASN A 222 -12.13 5.48 7.50
C ASN A 222 -12.32 6.81 8.25
N GLY A 223 -11.27 7.39 8.82
CA GLY A 223 -11.36 8.62 9.61
C GLY A 223 -11.95 9.78 8.82
N ILE A 224 -11.47 9.98 7.58
CA ILE A 224 -11.92 11.05 6.68
C ILE A 224 -12.84 10.55 5.55
N SER A 225 -13.31 9.31 5.63
CA SER A 225 -14.28 8.77 4.66
C SER A 225 -15.62 9.44 4.82
N GLU A 226 -16.16 10.02 3.73
CA GLU A 226 -17.49 10.62 3.73
C GLU A 226 -18.57 9.60 4.15
N ALA A 227 -18.49 8.38 3.65
CA ALA A 227 -19.41 7.31 4.05
C ALA A 227 -19.38 7.05 5.56
N SER A 228 -18.18 6.96 6.16
CA SER A 228 -18.03 6.75 7.62
C SER A 228 -18.53 7.96 8.43
N ILE A 229 -18.36 9.17 7.92
CA ILE A 229 -18.87 10.39 8.56
C ILE A 229 -20.40 10.38 8.53
N GLN A 230 -21.02 10.08 7.40
CA GLN A 230 -22.48 10.02 7.23
C GLN A 230 -23.12 8.91 8.10
N GLN A 231 -22.44 7.78 8.22
CA GLN A 231 -22.89 6.66 9.05
C GLN A 231 -22.60 6.86 10.56
N GLY A 232 -21.96 7.97 10.94
CA GLY A 232 -21.60 8.23 12.35
C GLY A 232 -20.45 7.37 12.88
N CYS A 233 -19.72 6.69 11.99
CA CYS A 233 -18.62 5.77 12.35
C CYS A 233 -17.25 6.47 12.45
N SER A 234 -17.14 7.73 12.04
CA SER A 234 -15.90 8.50 12.10
C SER A 234 -15.83 9.39 13.33
N GLY A 235 -14.73 9.32 14.09
CA GLY A 235 -14.42 10.25 15.17
C GLY A 235 -14.32 11.72 14.72
N PHE A 236 -13.99 11.96 13.44
CA PHE A 236 -13.90 13.30 12.85
C PHE A 236 -15.25 13.90 12.44
N GLY A 237 -16.33 13.11 12.47
CA GLY A 237 -17.69 13.60 12.16
C GLY A 237 -18.11 14.78 13.05
N LYS A 238 -17.67 14.81 14.30
CA LYS A 238 -17.90 15.92 15.24
C LYS A 238 -17.29 17.25 14.79
N MET A 239 -16.14 17.22 14.11
CA MET A 239 -15.52 18.44 13.58
C MET A 239 -16.38 19.10 12.52
N ARG A 240 -17.11 18.33 11.73
CA ARG A 240 -17.99 18.81 10.68
C ARG A 240 -19.31 19.37 11.22
N ASN A 241 -19.92 18.66 12.14
CA ASN A 241 -21.27 18.94 12.61
C ASN A 241 -21.29 19.97 13.75
N ASP A 242 -20.33 19.90 14.66
CA ASP A 242 -20.35 20.66 15.92
C ASP A 242 -19.29 21.78 15.96
N ASN A 243 -18.54 21.98 14.87
CA ASN A 243 -17.37 22.89 14.85
C ASN A 243 -16.35 22.62 15.98
N VAL A 244 -16.33 21.40 16.49
CA VAL A 244 -15.41 21.00 17.58
C VAL A 244 -14.02 20.74 16.99
N ARG A 245 -13.00 21.38 17.56
CA ARG A 245 -11.62 21.08 17.24
C ARG A 245 -11.19 19.85 18.05
N LEU A 246 -10.74 18.79 17.38
CA LEU A 246 -10.19 17.59 18.03
C LEU A 246 -8.76 17.78 18.51
N LEU A 247 -8.05 18.76 17.98
CA LEU A 247 -6.71 19.15 18.36
C LEU A 247 -6.68 20.66 18.64
N SER A 248 -6.21 21.04 19.79
CA SER A 248 -5.79 22.43 20.07
C SER A 248 -4.34 22.58 19.59
N LEU A 249 -4.13 23.41 18.60
CA LEU A 249 -2.81 23.90 18.23
C LEU A 249 -2.41 25.03 19.16
#